data_63419f4a0289a2597c74875fed187443
#
_entry.id   63419f4a0289a2597c74875fed187443
#
_cell.length_a   1.000
_cell.length_b   1.000
_cell.length_c   1.000
_cell.angle_alpha   90.00
_cell.angle_beta   90.00
_cell.angle_gamma   90.00
#
_symmetry.space_group_name_H-M   'P 1'
#
loop_
_entity.id
_entity.type
_entity.pdbx_description
1 polymer ?
#
loop_
_entity_poly.entity_id
_entity_poly.type
_entity_poly.pdbx_seq_one_letter_code
_entity_poly.pdbx_strand_id
1 'polypeptide(L)' 'MDKMRKKHIEEMDRIRQAINNTESEYLKRDYLKALNQMQKDLDEYDMYRLQYSRQS' A
#
# COMPACT_ATOMS: atom_id res chain seq x y z
N MET A 1 10.87 6.64 -13.36
CA MET A 1 10.33 6.75 -12.01
C MET A 1 8.83 6.52 -12.01
N ASP A 2 8.36 5.70 -11.13
CA ASP A 2 6.99 5.22 -11.15
C ASP A 2 6.09 6.09 -10.29
N LYS A 3 5.27 6.90 -10.91
CA LYS A 3 4.37 7.82 -10.22
C LYS A 3 3.26 7.08 -9.45
N MET A 4 2.80 5.96 -9.99
CA MET A 4 1.74 5.18 -9.33
C MET A 4 2.25 4.54 -8.05
N ARG A 5 3.47 4.01 -8.08
CA ARG A 5 4.08 3.40 -6.92
C ARG A 5 4.29 4.43 -5.80
N LYS A 6 4.78 5.60 -6.17
CA LYS A 6 5.00 6.69 -5.21
C LYS A 6 3.69 7.12 -4.57
N LYS A 7 2.65 7.31 -5.38
CA LYS A 7 1.33 7.71 -4.91
C LYS A 7 0.76 6.66 -3.95
N HIS A 8 0.93 5.40 -4.29
CA HIS A 8 0.46 4.29 -3.47
C HIS A 8 1.14 4.28 -2.10
N ILE A 9 2.45 4.47 -2.08
CA ILE A 9 3.23 4.52 -0.84
C ILE A 9 2.79 5.72 0.01
N GLU A 10 2.54 6.87 -0.60
CA GLU A 10 2.07 8.05 0.12
C GLU A 10 0.72 7.80 0.79
N GLU A 11 -0.19 7.13 0.10
CA GLU A 11 -1.49 6.77 0.68
C GLU A 11 -1.35 5.78 1.83
N MET A 12 -0.46 4.81 1.70
CA MET A 12 -0.16 3.87 2.78
C MET A 12 0.37 4.60 4.01
N ASP A 13 1.23 5.58 3.83
CA ASP A 13 1.77 6.37 4.93
C ASP A 13 0.67 7.16 5.63
N ARG A 14 -0.28 7.72 4.87
CA ARG A 14 -1.42 8.40 5.46
C ARG A 14 -2.27 7.47 6.32
N ILE A 15 -2.49 6.26 5.84
CA ILE A 15 -3.26 5.26 6.59
C ILE A 15 -2.51 4.88 7.87
N ARG A 16 -1.20 4.70 7.81
CA ARG A 16 -0.40 4.41 9.00
C ARG A 16 -0.50 5.53 10.03
N GLN A 17 -0.46 6.78 9.58
CA GLN A 17 -0.61 7.93 10.47
C GLN A 17 -2.01 7.96 11.08
N ALA A 18 -3.03 7.64 10.30
CA ALA A 18 -4.40 7.56 10.81
C ALA A 18 -4.54 6.49 11.88
N ILE A 19 -3.90 5.34 11.70
CA ILE A 19 -3.90 4.26 12.70
C ILE A 19 -3.28 4.75 14.01
N ASN A 20 -2.17 5.48 13.93
CA ASN A 20 -1.50 5.99 15.12
C ASN A 20 -2.31 7.08 15.84
N ASN A 21 -3.13 7.81 15.10
CA ASN A 21 -3.86 8.94 15.65
C ASN A 21 -5.28 8.59 16.10
N THR A 22 -5.80 7.45 15.72
CA THR A 22 -7.15 7.06 16.10
C THR A 22 -7.15 6.26 17.39
N GLU A 23 -8.14 6.52 18.24
CA GLU A 23 -8.38 5.74 19.45
C GLU A 23 -9.40 4.63 19.24
N SER A 24 -10.09 4.64 18.10
CA SER A 24 -11.14 3.68 17.80
C SER A 24 -10.56 2.37 17.29
N GLU A 25 -10.88 1.28 17.99
CA GLU A 25 -10.47 -0.07 17.57
C GLU A 25 -11.09 -0.46 16.23
N TYR A 26 -12.32 -0.04 15.98
CA TYR A 26 -12.99 -0.33 14.71
C TYR A 26 -12.28 0.33 13.54
N LEU A 27 -11.91 1.60 13.71
CA LEU A 27 -11.21 2.32 12.66
C LEU A 27 -9.82 1.75 12.42
N LYS A 28 -9.14 1.34 13.49
CA LYS A 28 -7.83 0.69 13.33
C LYS A 28 -7.93 -0.57 12.50
N ARG A 29 -8.94 -1.39 12.74
CA ARG A 29 -9.15 -2.62 11.96
C ARG A 29 -9.41 -2.33 10.51
N ASP A 30 -10.27 -1.35 10.24
CA ASP A 30 -10.58 -0.96 8.86
C ASP A 30 -9.36 -0.44 8.14
N TYR A 31 -8.58 0.40 8.81
CA TYR A 31 -7.35 0.94 8.25
C TYR A 31 -6.32 -0.16 7.99
N LEU A 32 -6.20 -1.12 8.90
CA LEU A 32 -5.28 -2.25 8.73
C LEU A 32 -5.67 -3.11 7.53
N LYS A 33 -6.97 -3.35 7.34
CA LYS A 33 -7.43 -4.09 6.17
C LYS A 33 -7.09 -3.35 4.88
N ALA A 34 -7.32 -2.05 4.85
CA ALA A 34 -7.00 -1.22 3.70
C ALA A 34 -5.49 -1.25 3.43
N LEU A 35 -4.69 -1.11 4.48
CA LEU A 35 -3.24 -1.12 4.36
C LEU A 35 -2.72 -2.46 3.82
N ASN A 36 -3.25 -3.56 4.32
CA ASN A 36 -2.89 -4.90 3.86
C ASN A 36 -3.24 -5.09 2.39
N GLN A 37 -4.42 -4.61 1.97
CA GLN A 37 -4.82 -4.71 0.58
C GLN A 37 -3.91 -3.88 -0.32
N MET A 38 -3.57 -2.67 0.11
CA MET A 38 -2.67 -1.80 -0.64
C MET A 38 -1.27 -2.40 -0.75
N GLN A 39 -0.78 -3.01 0.32
CA GLN A 39 0.52 -3.68 0.30
C GLN A 39 0.52 -4.86 -0.68
N LYS A 40 -0.56 -5.63 -0.69
CA LYS A 40 -0.71 -6.75 -1.60
C LYS A 40 -0.75 -6.29 -3.05
N ASP A 41 -1.48 -5.21 -3.31
CA ASP A 41 -1.55 -4.63 -4.66
C ASP A 41 -0.18 -4.16 -5.13
N LEU A 42 0.58 -3.54 -4.24
CA LEU A 42 1.92 -3.05 -4.55
C LEU A 42 2.86 -4.22 -4.83
N ASP A 43 2.78 -5.28 -4.04
CA ASP A 43 3.60 -6.48 -4.23
C ASP A 43 3.32 -7.14 -5.58
N GLU A 44 2.04 -7.25 -5.94
CA GLU A 44 1.64 -7.79 -7.25
C GLU A 44 2.16 -6.92 -8.39
N TYR A 45 2.09 -5.63 -8.23
CA TYR A 45 2.58 -4.69 -9.22
C TYR A 45 4.11 -4.82 -9.38
N ASP A 46 4.84 -4.91 -8.29
CA ASP A 46 6.29 -5.08 -8.32
C ASP A 46 6.68 -6.40 -8.98
N MET A 47 5.97 -7.49 -8.68
CA MET A 47 6.19 -8.78 -9.31
C MET A 47 5.95 -8.73 -10.81
N TYR A 48 4.89 -8.06 -11.22
CA TYR A 48 4.57 -7.90 -12.63
C TYR A 48 5.69 -7.15 -13.36
N ARG A 49 6.20 -6.08 -12.76
CA ARG A 49 7.31 -5.32 -13.33
C ARG A 49 8.56 -6.16 -13.48
N LEU A 50 8.87 -6.98 -12.47
CA LEU A 50 10.05 -7.85 -12.52
C LEU A 50 9.95 -8.86 -13.65
N GLN A 51 8.80 -9.47 -13.83
CA GLN A 51 8.58 -10.41 -14.92
C GLN A 51 8.75 -9.74 -16.28
N TYR A 52 8.23 -8.53 -16.40
CA TYR A 52 8.33 -7.77 -17.64
C TYR A 52 9.77 -7.41 -17.96
N SER A 53 10.54 -7.04 -16.97
CA SER A 53 11.95 -6.70 -17.13
C SER A 53 12.80 -7.90 -17.58
N ARG A 54 12.44 -9.10 -17.11
CA ARG A 54 13.19 -10.31 -17.47
C ARG A 54 12.96 -10.77 -18.89
N GLN A 55 11.83 -10.40 -19.47
CA GLN A 55 11.48 -10.76 -20.83
C GLN A 55 12.08 -9.84 -21.89
N SER A 56 12.56 -8.71 -21.48
CA SER A 56 13.24 -7.78 -22.39
C SER A 56 14.76 -8.01 -22.41
#